data_2889ae7ea57ca597181385798df7249f
#
_entry.id   2889ae7ea57ca597181385798df7249f
#
_cell.length_a   1.000
_cell.length_b   1.000
_cell.length_c   1.000
_cell.angle_alpha   90.00
_cell.angle_beta   90.00
_cell.angle_gamma   90.00
#
_symmetry.space_group_name_H-M   'P 1'
#
loop_
_entity.id
_entity.type
_entity.pdbx_description
1 polymer ?
#
loop_
_entity_poly.entity_id
_entity_poly.type
_entity_poly.pdbx_seq_one_letter_code
_entity_poly.pdbx_strand_id
1 'polypeptide(L)'
;MSLSVGIVGLPNVGKSTTFNALTKAQNAQSANYPFCTIESNKAMVEVPDLRLNELAKIVKPERIMHSLIEFVDIAGLVKGASKGEGLGNKFLSNIRETEVILHIVRCFDEENITHVEGGVDPLRDVEIINTELILADIEQLSKKIEKLTKEAKANQKGAKESLELANSLLDHLNKGLAASSYPEKESEIYQALIKELRLLSAKEVIYGANVDENGISEDNDYVKALKEYAKKNDHEVIKLCAKIEEELVGLSDEESHEFLSSLGVNESGLDQIIRTAFAKLGLISYFTAGVVEVRSWTIKKGWKAPKAASVIHNDFEKGFIKAEVISYEDYIQYKGENGAKEAGKLRLEGKDYIVLDGDVMHFRFNV
;
A
#
# COMPACT_ATOMS: atom_id res chain seq x y z
N MET A 1 10.46 4.17 -9.46
CA MET A 1 9.60 4.89 -8.51
C MET A 1 9.45 3.97 -7.34
N SER A 2 9.73 4.42 -6.13
CA SER A 2 9.42 3.64 -4.93
C SER A 2 7.89 3.57 -4.83
N LEU A 3 7.37 2.37 -4.59
CA LEU A 3 5.94 2.16 -4.37
C LEU A 3 5.69 2.48 -2.91
N SER A 4 4.97 3.58 -2.65
CA SER A 4 4.77 4.11 -1.30
C SER A 4 3.31 4.38 -0.99
N VAL A 5 3.01 4.37 0.31
CA VAL A 5 1.70 4.64 0.90
C VAL A 5 1.75 5.99 1.59
N GLY A 6 0.88 6.90 1.18
CA GLY A 6 0.75 8.21 1.83
C GLY A 6 -0.26 8.15 2.98
N ILE A 7 0.17 8.51 4.19
CA ILE A 7 -0.73 8.60 5.34
C ILE A 7 -1.34 9.99 5.39
N VAL A 8 -2.67 10.06 5.30
CA VAL A 8 -3.42 11.30 5.35
C VAL A 8 -4.47 11.26 6.45
N GLY A 9 -5.00 12.41 6.82
CA GLY A 9 -6.07 12.55 7.79
C GLY A 9 -6.14 13.98 8.33
N LEU A 10 -7.27 14.34 8.89
CA LEU A 10 -7.45 15.63 9.56
C LEU A 10 -6.55 15.74 10.81
N PRO A 11 -6.33 16.94 11.36
CA PRO A 11 -5.64 17.08 12.63
C PRO A 11 -6.33 16.29 13.76
N ASN A 12 -5.53 15.74 14.67
CA ASN A 12 -5.99 15.04 15.89
C ASN A 12 -6.81 13.76 15.68
N VAL A 13 -6.64 13.10 14.53
CA VAL A 13 -7.29 11.81 14.24
C VAL A 13 -6.42 10.58 14.59
N GLY A 14 -5.19 10.78 15.10
CA GLY A 14 -4.25 9.72 15.41
C GLY A 14 -3.20 9.43 14.32
N LYS A 15 -3.14 10.26 13.27
CA LYS A 15 -2.20 10.09 12.15
C LYS A 15 -0.74 10.02 12.61
N SER A 16 -0.29 10.99 13.41
CA SER A 16 1.10 11.04 13.91
C SER A 16 1.41 9.88 14.85
N THR A 17 0.46 9.43 15.67
CA THR A 17 0.61 8.26 16.54
C THR A 17 0.79 6.98 15.70
N THR A 18 -0.03 6.80 14.66
CA THR A 18 0.10 5.68 13.72
C THR A 18 1.46 5.71 13.01
N PHE A 19 1.91 6.87 12.54
CA PHE A 19 3.22 7.00 11.90
C PHE A 19 4.37 6.75 12.87
N ASN A 20 4.24 7.17 14.13
CA ASN A 20 5.23 6.89 15.18
C ASN A 20 5.36 5.38 15.45
N ALA A 21 4.23 4.64 15.48
CA ALA A 21 4.26 3.19 15.61
C ALA A 21 5.05 2.54 14.46
N LEU A 22 4.79 2.95 13.20
CA LEU A 22 5.55 2.49 12.02
C LEU A 22 7.05 2.83 12.14
N THR A 23 7.39 4.04 12.56
CA THR A 23 8.79 4.47 12.70
C THR A 23 9.52 3.73 13.82
N LYS A 24 8.84 3.46 14.94
CA LYS A 24 9.40 2.65 16.04
C LYS A 24 9.63 1.21 15.56
N ALA A 25 8.70 0.61 14.82
CA ALA A 25 8.86 -0.71 14.23
C ALA A 25 10.08 -0.76 13.29
N GLN A 26 10.25 0.24 12.41
CA GLN A 26 11.45 0.37 11.57
C GLN A 26 12.74 0.41 12.40
N ASN A 27 12.77 1.21 13.46
CA ASN A 27 13.96 1.36 14.31
C ASN A 27 14.32 0.06 15.04
N ALA A 28 13.34 -0.72 15.49
CA ALA A 28 13.56 -2.04 16.09
C ALA A 28 14.17 -3.05 15.10
N GLN A 29 13.83 -2.93 13.81
CA GLN A 29 14.29 -3.80 12.73
C GLN A 29 15.58 -3.31 12.03
N SER A 30 16.05 -2.10 12.32
CA SER A 30 17.15 -1.43 11.60
C SER A 30 18.47 -2.23 11.57
N ALA A 31 18.71 -3.10 12.55
CA ALA A 31 19.87 -3.98 12.59
C ALA A 31 19.94 -4.96 11.39
N ASN A 32 18.79 -5.33 10.81
CA ASN A 32 18.69 -6.26 9.70
C ASN A 32 18.88 -5.60 8.32
N TYR A 33 18.72 -4.25 8.23
CA TYR A 33 18.70 -3.50 6.97
C TYR A 33 19.68 -2.31 7.00
N PRO A 34 20.98 -2.52 6.80
CA PRO A 34 22.03 -1.50 7.00
C PRO A 34 21.97 -0.29 6.05
N PHE A 35 21.09 -0.28 5.04
CA PHE A 35 20.98 0.80 4.05
C PHE A 35 19.66 1.57 4.10
N CYS A 36 18.82 1.37 5.13
CA CYS A 36 17.60 2.16 5.30
C CYS A 36 17.97 3.55 5.83
N THR A 37 17.85 4.57 4.97
CA THR A 37 17.98 5.97 5.37
C THR A 37 16.76 6.37 6.16
N ILE A 38 16.94 6.91 7.37
CA ILE A 38 15.85 7.44 8.19
C ILE A 38 15.57 8.87 7.74
N GLU A 39 14.44 9.06 7.04
CA GLU A 39 13.91 10.41 6.75
C GLU A 39 12.79 10.71 7.75
N SER A 40 12.66 11.97 8.19
CA SER A 40 11.73 12.36 9.26
C SER A 40 10.25 12.11 8.95
N ASN A 41 9.91 11.91 7.68
CA ASN A 41 8.54 11.70 7.21
C ASN A 41 8.37 10.41 6.40
N LYS A 42 9.32 9.48 6.46
CA LYS A 42 9.26 8.20 5.78
C LYS A 42 9.61 7.06 6.72
N ALA A 43 8.86 5.99 6.65
CA ALA A 43 9.11 4.76 7.39
C ALA A 43 9.12 3.58 6.43
N MET A 44 10.21 2.79 6.47
CA MET A 44 10.32 1.52 5.77
C MET A 44 10.01 0.39 6.75
N VAL A 45 8.91 -0.31 6.56
CA VAL A 45 8.47 -1.35 7.49
C VAL A 45 8.41 -2.72 6.83
N GLU A 46 8.65 -3.75 7.61
CA GLU A 46 8.53 -5.13 7.16
C GLU A 46 7.07 -5.47 6.86
N VAL A 47 6.87 -6.21 5.77
CA VAL A 47 5.57 -6.78 5.44
C VAL A 47 5.41 -8.08 6.22
N PRO A 48 4.44 -8.18 7.15
CA PRO A 48 4.21 -9.40 7.92
C PRO A 48 3.84 -10.55 6.98
N ASP A 49 4.63 -11.64 7.03
CA ASP A 49 4.40 -12.83 6.22
C ASP A 49 4.80 -14.09 7.00
N LEU A 50 3.79 -14.78 7.54
CA LEU A 50 3.99 -15.99 8.33
C LEU A 50 4.67 -17.13 7.55
N ARG A 51 4.58 -17.10 6.21
CA ARG A 51 5.21 -18.11 5.35
C ARG A 51 6.73 -18.15 5.51
N LEU A 52 7.36 -16.99 5.76
CA LEU A 52 8.81 -16.93 6.02
C LEU A 52 9.21 -17.71 7.26
N ASN A 53 8.42 -17.60 8.32
CA ASN A 53 8.68 -18.32 9.58
C ASN A 53 8.57 -19.84 9.38
N GLU A 54 7.57 -20.30 8.60
CA GLU A 54 7.43 -21.73 8.29
C GLU A 54 8.58 -22.27 7.41
N LEU A 55 9.00 -21.49 6.42
CA LEU A 55 10.19 -21.83 5.62
C LEU A 55 11.45 -21.89 6.50
N ALA A 56 11.62 -20.94 7.43
CA ALA A 56 12.76 -20.89 8.33
C ALA A 56 12.82 -22.09 9.30
N LYS A 57 11.67 -22.61 9.75
CA LYS A 57 11.63 -23.84 10.57
C LYS A 57 12.23 -25.05 9.84
N ILE A 58 12.08 -25.13 8.50
CA ILE A 58 12.61 -26.22 7.68
C ILE A 58 14.09 -26.02 7.40
N VAL A 59 14.48 -24.83 6.94
CA VAL A 59 15.84 -24.55 6.44
C VAL A 59 16.81 -24.22 7.57
N LYS A 60 16.31 -23.65 8.69
CA LYS A 60 17.08 -23.14 9.85
C LYS A 60 18.16 -22.16 9.42
N PRO A 61 17.78 -21.03 8.80
CA PRO A 61 18.71 -20.03 8.28
C PRO A 61 19.39 -19.25 9.41
N GLU A 62 20.50 -18.58 9.09
CA GLU A 62 21.14 -17.63 10.00
C GLU A 62 20.29 -16.35 10.18
N ARG A 63 19.52 -15.97 9.17
CA ARG A 63 18.64 -14.78 9.21
C ARG A 63 17.40 -14.92 8.33
N ILE A 64 16.36 -14.17 8.71
CA ILE A 64 15.11 -14.03 7.96
C ILE A 64 15.04 -12.59 7.46
N MET A 65 14.67 -12.40 6.18
CA MET A 65 14.59 -11.10 5.55
C MET A 65 13.19 -10.90 4.94
N HIS A 66 12.42 -9.99 5.51
CA HIS A 66 11.08 -9.66 5.03
C HIS A 66 11.10 -8.71 3.84
N SER A 67 10.02 -8.67 3.07
CA SER A 67 9.74 -7.60 2.12
C SER A 67 9.52 -6.28 2.88
N LEU A 68 9.87 -5.16 2.25
CA LEU A 68 9.70 -3.84 2.84
C LEU A 68 8.69 -3.02 2.03
N ILE A 69 7.93 -2.16 2.73
CA ILE A 69 7.02 -1.18 2.14
C ILE A 69 7.28 0.20 2.76
N GLU A 70 7.21 1.25 1.94
CA GLU A 70 7.43 2.63 2.37
C GLU A 70 6.09 3.30 2.74
N PHE A 71 6.03 3.87 3.95
CA PHE A 71 4.98 4.78 4.37
C PHE A 71 5.52 6.19 4.46
N VAL A 72 4.72 7.17 3.99
CA VAL A 72 5.09 8.59 3.99
C VAL A 72 4.07 9.36 4.83
N ASP A 73 4.53 10.00 5.92
CA ASP A 73 3.68 10.91 6.68
C ASP A 73 3.46 12.20 5.89
N ILE A 74 2.23 12.43 5.51
CA ILE A 74 1.83 13.62 4.78
C ILE A 74 1.18 14.58 5.78
N ALA A 75 1.79 15.74 5.99
CA ALA A 75 1.32 16.75 6.95
C ALA A 75 -0.18 17.02 6.77
N GLY A 76 -0.90 17.14 7.90
CA GLY A 76 -2.36 17.18 7.91
C GLY A 76 -2.99 18.22 6.98
N LEU A 77 -4.08 17.83 6.33
CA LEU A 77 -4.88 18.70 5.49
C LEU A 77 -5.69 19.66 6.36
N VAL A 78 -5.72 20.92 5.96
CA VAL A 78 -6.67 21.92 6.45
C VAL A 78 -7.64 22.20 5.31
N LYS A 79 -8.93 22.35 5.60
CA LYS A 79 -9.95 22.72 4.63
C LYS A 79 -9.53 23.95 3.82
N GLY A 80 -9.65 23.88 2.49
CA GLY A 80 -9.20 24.94 1.57
C GLY A 80 -7.77 24.78 1.08
N ALA A 81 -7.14 23.62 1.27
CA ALA A 81 -5.77 23.36 0.82
C ALA A 81 -5.58 23.47 -0.70
N SER A 82 -6.61 23.15 -1.48
CA SER A 82 -6.63 23.30 -2.94
C SER A 82 -6.64 24.76 -3.41
N LYS A 83 -7.10 25.70 -2.57
CA LYS A 83 -7.18 27.14 -2.89
C LYS A 83 -6.08 27.98 -2.24
N GLY A 84 -5.25 27.38 -1.37
CA GLY A 84 -4.25 28.06 -0.58
C GLY A 84 -2.86 28.10 -1.23
N GLU A 85 -2.16 29.22 -1.09
CA GLU A 85 -0.73 29.29 -1.39
C GLU A 85 0.05 28.61 -0.25
N GLY A 86 1.03 27.76 -0.57
CA GLY A 86 2.00 27.21 0.37
C GLY A 86 1.73 25.80 0.89
N LEU A 87 1.30 25.61 2.13
CA LEU A 87 1.23 24.30 2.80
C LEU A 87 0.24 23.32 2.13
N GLY A 88 -0.90 23.79 1.62
CA GLY A 88 -1.87 22.94 0.93
C GLY A 88 -1.32 22.35 -0.38
N ASN A 89 -0.64 23.16 -1.18
CA ASN A 89 0.00 22.66 -2.42
C ASN A 89 1.10 21.65 -2.14
N LYS A 90 1.86 21.82 -1.06
CA LYS A 90 2.88 20.86 -0.63
C LYS A 90 2.25 19.53 -0.20
N PHE A 91 1.13 19.57 0.54
CA PHE A 91 0.35 18.40 0.92
C PHE A 91 -0.11 17.61 -0.31
N LEU A 92 -0.78 18.27 -1.27
CA LEU A 92 -1.26 17.63 -2.50
C LEU A 92 -0.11 17.09 -3.37
N SER A 93 1.04 17.78 -3.40
CA SER A 93 2.24 17.30 -4.09
C SER A 93 2.79 16.02 -3.45
N ASN A 94 2.84 15.95 -2.13
CA ASN A 94 3.31 14.76 -1.43
C ASN A 94 2.38 13.56 -1.68
N ILE A 95 1.05 13.75 -1.64
CA ILE A 95 0.10 12.67 -1.99
C ILE A 95 0.33 12.21 -3.44
N ARG A 96 0.63 13.13 -4.35
CA ARG A 96 0.85 12.80 -5.76
C ARG A 96 2.01 11.85 -5.99
N GLU A 97 3.01 11.88 -5.11
CA GLU A 97 4.19 11.01 -5.18
C GLU A 97 3.95 9.59 -4.66
N THR A 98 2.88 9.36 -3.91
CA THR A 98 2.50 8.03 -3.40
C THR A 98 1.51 7.32 -4.33
N GLU A 99 1.41 6.00 -4.26
CA GLU A 99 0.49 5.20 -5.09
C GLU A 99 -0.80 4.84 -4.37
N VAL A 100 -0.76 4.63 -3.07
CA VAL A 100 -1.91 4.28 -2.23
C VAL A 100 -2.06 5.33 -1.13
N ILE A 101 -3.28 5.62 -0.74
CA ILE A 101 -3.62 6.51 0.36
C ILE A 101 -4.10 5.69 1.54
N LEU A 102 -3.44 5.81 2.70
CA LEU A 102 -3.96 5.39 3.99
C LEU A 102 -4.61 6.60 4.66
N HIS A 103 -5.92 6.62 4.70
CA HIS A 103 -6.68 7.70 5.32
C HIS A 103 -7.06 7.32 6.75
N ILE A 104 -6.38 7.91 7.73
CA ILE A 104 -6.71 7.73 9.15
C ILE A 104 -7.92 8.57 9.50
N VAL A 105 -8.95 7.91 10.01
CA VAL A 105 -10.25 8.50 10.37
C VAL A 105 -10.52 8.24 11.84
N ARG A 106 -10.85 9.28 12.60
CA ARG A 106 -11.18 9.14 14.02
C ARG A 106 -12.57 8.55 14.18
N CYS A 107 -12.64 7.43 14.90
CA CYS A 107 -13.86 6.67 15.16
C CYS A 107 -14.08 6.44 16.68
N PHE A 108 -13.73 7.42 17.52
CA PHE A 108 -13.90 7.38 18.97
C PHE A 108 -14.12 8.78 19.54
N ASP A 109 -14.81 8.87 20.65
CA ASP A 109 -14.99 10.11 21.42
C ASP A 109 -13.94 10.20 22.52
N GLU A 110 -13.31 11.37 22.66
CA GLU A 110 -12.33 11.69 23.71
C GLU A 110 -12.45 13.18 24.03
N GLU A 111 -12.89 13.50 25.24
CA GLU A 111 -13.15 14.89 25.68
C GLU A 111 -11.90 15.77 25.67
N ASN A 112 -10.72 15.16 25.94
CA ASN A 112 -9.45 15.89 26.00
C ASN A 112 -8.82 16.14 24.63
N ILE A 113 -9.36 15.58 23.53
CA ILE A 113 -8.85 15.73 22.17
C ILE A 113 -9.84 16.54 21.35
N THR A 114 -9.55 17.82 21.13
CA THR A 114 -10.38 18.70 20.32
C THR A 114 -10.42 18.24 18.87
N HIS A 115 -11.64 18.10 18.32
CA HIS A 115 -11.84 17.87 16.89
C HIS A 115 -11.93 19.21 16.16
N VAL A 116 -11.25 19.35 15.01
CA VAL A 116 -11.19 20.62 14.24
C VAL A 116 -12.54 21.09 13.72
N GLU A 117 -13.49 20.18 13.51
CA GLU A 117 -14.84 20.44 13.01
C GLU A 117 -15.92 20.39 14.12
N GLY A 118 -15.52 20.46 15.39
CA GLY A 118 -16.43 20.60 16.53
C GLY A 118 -17.13 19.33 17.02
N GLY A 119 -16.75 18.15 16.53
CA GLY A 119 -17.27 16.83 16.93
C GLY A 119 -16.79 15.73 16.02
N VAL A 120 -16.89 14.49 16.47
CA VAL A 120 -16.47 13.31 15.67
C VAL A 120 -17.55 12.97 14.67
N ASP A 121 -17.19 12.95 13.40
CA ASP A 121 -18.03 12.52 12.29
C ASP A 121 -17.15 11.96 11.16
N PRO A 122 -16.96 10.63 11.14
CA PRO A 122 -16.06 9.96 10.19
C PRO A 122 -16.40 10.22 8.73
N LEU A 123 -17.69 10.30 8.39
CA LEU A 123 -18.11 10.49 6.99
C LEU A 123 -17.82 11.91 6.52
N ARG A 124 -18.13 12.92 7.34
CA ARG A 124 -17.77 14.31 7.07
C ARG A 124 -16.26 14.46 6.88
N ASP A 125 -15.45 13.83 7.74
CA ASP A 125 -13.99 13.92 7.71
C ASP A 125 -13.44 13.29 6.41
N VAL A 126 -14.00 12.16 5.98
CA VAL A 126 -13.68 11.52 4.69
C VAL A 126 -14.08 12.45 3.52
N GLU A 127 -15.26 13.04 3.55
CA GLU A 127 -15.75 13.93 2.48
C GLU A 127 -14.90 15.20 2.34
N ILE A 128 -14.41 15.76 3.45
CA ILE A 128 -13.49 16.93 3.42
C ILE A 128 -12.23 16.58 2.62
N ILE A 129 -11.57 15.46 2.94
CA ILE A 129 -10.34 15.03 2.24
C ILE A 129 -10.65 14.75 0.76
N ASN A 130 -11.69 13.96 0.47
CA ASN A 130 -12.05 13.61 -0.90
C ASN A 130 -12.36 14.85 -1.75
N THR A 131 -13.05 15.82 -1.18
CA THR A 131 -13.37 17.09 -1.87
C THR A 131 -12.09 17.84 -2.27
N GLU A 132 -11.11 17.95 -1.37
CA GLU A 132 -9.85 18.63 -1.67
C GLU A 132 -9.03 17.90 -2.76
N LEU A 133 -9.03 16.55 -2.74
CA LEU A 133 -8.38 15.76 -3.80
C LEU A 133 -9.05 15.97 -5.16
N ILE A 134 -10.38 15.95 -5.20
CA ILE A 134 -11.17 16.18 -6.43
C ILE A 134 -10.95 17.60 -6.97
N LEU A 135 -10.96 18.62 -6.10
CA LEU A 135 -10.71 20.00 -6.52
C LEU A 135 -9.32 20.19 -7.14
N ALA A 136 -8.30 19.55 -6.54
CA ALA A 136 -6.95 19.56 -7.10
C ALA A 136 -6.87 18.85 -8.46
N ASP A 137 -7.62 17.78 -8.64
CA ASP A 137 -7.70 17.06 -9.91
C ASP A 137 -8.43 17.87 -11.00
N ILE A 138 -9.52 18.57 -10.65
CA ILE A 138 -10.23 19.49 -11.54
C ILE A 138 -9.28 20.57 -12.08
N GLU A 139 -8.49 21.19 -11.20
CA GLU A 139 -7.52 22.22 -11.62
C GLU A 139 -6.48 21.65 -12.60
N GLN A 140 -5.93 20.49 -12.30
CA GLN A 140 -4.92 19.85 -13.14
C GLN A 140 -5.49 19.38 -14.49
N LEU A 141 -6.67 18.77 -14.47
CA LEU A 141 -7.35 18.29 -15.66
C LEU A 141 -7.76 19.43 -16.58
N SER A 142 -8.23 20.56 -16.01
CA SER A 142 -8.57 21.77 -16.79
C SER A 142 -7.35 22.29 -17.57
N LYS A 143 -6.18 22.36 -16.94
CA LYS A 143 -4.93 22.74 -17.64
C LYS A 143 -4.57 21.75 -18.76
N LYS A 144 -4.78 20.45 -18.55
CA LYS A 144 -4.56 19.43 -19.58
C LYS A 144 -5.54 19.57 -20.75
N ILE A 145 -6.81 19.87 -20.50
CA ILE A 145 -7.84 20.09 -21.52
C ILE A 145 -7.47 21.27 -22.44
N GLU A 146 -6.95 22.38 -21.89
CA GLU A 146 -6.45 23.49 -22.71
C GLU A 146 -5.36 23.07 -23.70
N LYS A 147 -4.43 22.20 -23.27
CA LYS A 147 -3.37 21.64 -24.12
C LYS A 147 -3.96 20.69 -25.16
N LEU A 148 -4.79 19.74 -24.75
CA LEU A 148 -5.45 18.78 -25.66
C LEU A 148 -6.31 19.50 -26.71
N THR A 149 -6.96 20.62 -26.37
CA THR A 149 -7.73 21.43 -27.31
C THR A 149 -6.86 21.98 -28.42
N LYS A 150 -5.64 22.43 -28.13
CA LYS A 150 -4.68 22.90 -29.13
C LYS A 150 -4.17 21.76 -30.01
N GLU A 151 -3.85 20.61 -29.40
CA GLU A 151 -3.39 19.40 -30.07
C GLU A 151 -4.48 18.82 -31.01
N ALA A 152 -5.76 18.82 -30.59
CA ALA A 152 -6.89 18.38 -31.40
C ALA A 152 -7.14 19.31 -32.60
N LYS A 153 -7.00 20.63 -32.42
CA LYS A 153 -7.06 21.61 -33.54
C LYS A 153 -5.92 21.43 -34.55
N ALA A 154 -4.76 20.98 -34.10
CA ALA A 154 -3.62 20.63 -34.95
C ALA A 154 -3.74 19.23 -35.58
N ASN A 155 -4.86 18.52 -35.40
CA ASN A 155 -5.11 17.16 -35.88
C ASN A 155 -4.05 16.15 -35.42
N GLN A 156 -3.49 16.29 -34.24
CA GLN A 156 -2.59 15.28 -33.67
C GLN A 156 -3.35 13.98 -33.43
N LYS A 157 -2.71 12.85 -33.75
CA LYS A 157 -3.29 11.51 -33.62
C LYS A 157 -3.69 11.23 -32.16
N GLY A 158 -4.95 10.80 -31.94
CA GLY A 158 -5.49 10.45 -30.62
C GLY A 158 -5.87 11.65 -29.74
N ALA A 159 -5.61 12.90 -30.17
CA ALA A 159 -5.88 14.09 -29.38
C ALA A 159 -7.39 14.36 -29.21
N LYS A 160 -8.20 14.01 -30.20
CA LYS A 160 -9.67 14.21 -30.13
C LYS A 160 -10.30 13.28 -29.09
N GLU A 161 -9.97 11.99 -29.15
CA GLU A 161 -10.47 10.99 -28.21
C GLU A 161 -10.01 11.29 -26.78
N SER A 162 -8.77 11.72 -26.62
CA SER A 162 -8.23 12.13 -25.31
C SER A 162 -8.94 13.38 -24.77
N LEU A 163 -9.29 14.34 -25.64
CA LEU A 163 -10.02 15.54 -25.27
C LEU A 163 -11.47 15.23 -24.86
N GLU A 164 -12.16 14.36 -25.59
CA GLU A 164 -13.52 13.92 -25.28
C GLU A 164 -13.57 13.22 -23.92
N LEU A 165 -12.66 12.29 -23.67
CA LEU A 165 -12.57 11.60 -22.37
C LEU A 165 -12.20 12.59 -21.26
N ALA A 166 -11.24 13.50 -21.47
CA ALA A 166 -10.86 14.48 -20.45
C ALA A 166 -12.02 15.41 -20.07
N ASN A 167 -12.84 15.86 -21.03
CA ASN A 167 -14.04 16.65 -20.74
C ASN A 167 -15.09 15.84 -19.97
N SER A 168 -15.37 14.59 -20.38
CA SER A 168 -16.29 13.70 -19.67
C SER A 168 -15.84 13.41 -18.23
N LEU A 169 -14.53 13.20 -18.02
CA LEU A 169 -13.96 13.03 -16.69
C LEU A 169 -14.06 14.32 -15.86
N LEU A 170 -13.87 15.49 -16.48
CA LEU A 170 -14.05 16.77 -15.80
C LEU A 170 -15.49 16.97 -15.32
N ASP A 171 -16.48 16.61 -16.14
CA ASP A 171 -17.90 16.66 -15.78
C ASP A 171 -18.21 15.67 -14.62
N HIS A 172 -17.55 14.53 -14.58
CA HIS A 172 -17.66 13.56 -13.49
C HIS A 172 -17.11 14.14 -12.18
N LEU A 173 -15.91 14.71 -12.21
CA LEU A 173 -15.28 15.35 -11.04
C LEU A 173 -16.10 16.55 -10.54
N ASN A 174 -16.66 17.37 -11.43
CA ASN A 174 -17.52 18.52 -11.08
C ASN A 174 -18.83 18.11 -10.37
N LYS A 175 -19.25 16.85 -10.50
CA LYS A 175 -20.37 16.29 -9.71
C LYS A 175 -19.94 15.83 -8.32
N GLY A 176 -18.67 16.03 -7.94
CA GLY A 176 -18.10 15.56 -6.67
C GLY A 176 -17.78 14.06 -6.66
N LEU A 177 -17.69 13.43 -7.83
CA LEU A 177 -17.36 12.00 -7.95
C LEU A 177 -15.86 11.83 -8.20
N ALA A 178 -15.23 10.92 -7.46
CA ALA A 178 -13.80 10.63 -7.58
C ALA A 178 -13.46 10.03 -8.95
N ALA A 179 -12.25 10.28 -9.45
CA ALA A 179 -11.81 9.71 -10.73
C ALA A 179 -11.80 8.16 -10.70
N SER A 180 -11.53 7.54 -9.55
CA SER A 180 -11.59 6.06 -9.36
C SER A 180 -12.97 5.46 -9.65
N SER A 181 -14.04 6.24 -9.54
CA SER A 181 -15.42 5.82 -9.83
C SER A 181 -15.88 6.12 -11.26
N TYR A 182 -14.97 6.59 -12.14
CA TYR A 182 -15.32 6.89 -13.54
C TYR A 182 -15.70 5.60 -14.28
N PRO A 183 -16.84 5.60 -15.05
CA PRO A 183 -17.36 4.36 -15.66
C PRO A 183 -16.40 3.69 -16.64
N GLU A 184 -15.62 4.46 -17.40
CA GLU A 184 -14.68 3.95 -18.40
C GLU A 184 -13.23 3.88 -17.87
N LYS A 185 -13.06 3.68 -16.57
CA LYS A 185 -11.74 3.64 -15.92
C LYS A 185 -10.79 2.57 -16.45
N GLU A 186 -11.30 1.53 -17.07
CA GLU A 186 -10.49 0.44 -17.67
C GLU A 186 -10.01 0.77 -19.10
N SER A 187 -10.45 1.88 -19.71
CA SER A 187 -10.02 2.24 -21.06
C SER A 187 -8.54 2.65 -21.09
N GLU A 188 -7.83 2.28 -22.17
CA GLU A 188 -6.41 2.63 -22.35
C GLU A 188 -6.17 4.14 -22.29
N ILE A 189 -7.10 4.94 -22.83
CA ILE A 189 -7.00 6.41 -22.84
C ILE A 189 -7.11 6.95 -21.42
N TYR A 190 -8.05 6.43 -20.61
CA TYR A 190 -8.19 6.81 -19.21
C TYR A 190 -6.92 6.45 -18.43
N GLN A 191 -6.44 5.20 -18.54
CA GLN A 191 -5.25 4.74 -17.84
C GLN A 191 -4.00 5.57 -18.21
N ALA A 192 -3.86 5.94 -19.50
CA ALA A 192 -2.78 6.82 -19.94
C ALA A 192 -2.90 8.22 -19.32
N LEU A 193 -4.10 8.80 -19.28
CA LEU A 193 -4.37 10.11 -18.70
C LEU A 193 -4.11 10.15 -17.20
N ILE A 194 -4.61 9.16 -16.44
CA ILE A 194 -4.36 9.04 -14.99
C ILE A 194 -2.87 8.91 -14.70
N LYS A 195 -2.16 8.08 -15.45
CA LYS A 195 -0.72 7.89 -15.28
C LYS A 195 0.08 9.16 -15.59
N GLU A 196 -0.31 9.91 -16.63
CA GLU A 196 0.33 11.18 -16.99
C GLU A 196 0.10 12.25 -15.90
N LEU A 197 -1.16 12.42 -15.49
CA LEU A 197 -1.55 13.48 -14.57
C LEU A 197 -1.38 13.10 -13.09
N ARG A 198 -1.27 11.82 -12.78
CA ARG A 198 -1.25 11.31 -11.41
C ARG A 198 -2.40 11.88 -10.58
N LEU A 199 -3.62 11.74 -11.10
CA LEU A 199 -4.80 12.26 -10.42
C LEU A 199 -4.94 11.63 -9.02
N LEU A 200 -5.23 12.48 -8.05
CA LEU A 200 -5.24 12.11 -6.63
C LEU A 200 -6.46 11.27 -6.27
N SER A 201 -7.63 11.64 -6.79
CA SER A 201 -8.88 10.92 -6.56
C SER A 201 -9.01 9.62 -7.38
N ALA A 202 -8.01 9.29 -8.20
CA ALA A 202 -7.90 8.01 -8.89
C ALA A 202 -7.14 6.94 -8.09
N LYS A 203 -6.48 7.34 -6.98
CA LYS A 203 -5.66 6.43 -6.17
C LYS A 203 -6.52 5.47 -5.36
N GLU A 204 -5.94 4.28 -5.08
CA GLU A 204 -6.50 3.34 -4.12
C GLU A 204 -6.47 3.95 -2.71
N VAL A 205 -7.56 3.77 -1.95
CA VAL A 205 -7.71 4.28 -0.59
C VAL A 205 -7.97 3.13 0.38
N ILE A 206 -7.27 3.16 1.51
CA ILE A 206 -7.53 2.31 2.68
C ILE A 206 -7.94 3.25 3.81
N TYR A 207 -9.09 3.02 4.41
CA TYR A 207 -9.52 3.76 5.59
C TYR A 207 -9.01 3.06 6.85
N GLY A 208 -8.13 3.72 7.60
CA GLY A 208 -7.72 3.32 8.93
C GLY A 208 -8.69 3.90 9.96
N ALA A 209 -9.66 3.10 10.40
CA ALA A 209 -10.62 3.49 11.44
C ALA A 209 -9.92 3.46 12.80
N ASN A 210 -9.42 4.62 13.24
CA ASN A 210 -8.77 4.74 14.55
C ASN A 210 -9.82 4.78 15.65
N VAL A 211 -9.84 3.74 16.48
CA VAL A 211 -10.75 3.55 17.61
C VAL A 211 -10.00 3.70 18.94
N ASP A 212 -10.76 3.78 20.05
CA ASP A 212 -10.22 3.62 21.40
C ASP A 212 -10.00 2.12 21.74
N GLU A 213 -9.46 1.85 22.91
CA GLU A 213 -9.17 0.49 23.36
C GLU A 213 -10.43 -0.38 23.40
N ASN A 214 -11.59 0.19 23.76
CA ASN A 214 -12.87 -0.53 23.84
C ASN A 214 -13.43 -0.85 22.44
N GLY A 215 -13.18 0.02 21.46
CA GLY A 215 -13.64 -0.14 20.09
C GLY A 215 -12.87 -1.17 19.26
N ILE A 216 -11.77 -1.73 19.80
CA ILE A 216 -10.92 -2.63 19.01
C ILE A 216 -11.58 -4.00 18.78
N SER A 217 -12.29 -4.55 19.77
CA SER A 217 -12.98 -5.85 19.67
C SER A 217 -14.28 -5.76 18.89
N GLU A 218 -15.07 -4.70 19.10
CA GLU A 218 -16.40 -4.54 18.50
C GLU A 218 -16.49 -3.26 17.65
N ASP A 219 -17.32 -3.32 16.61
CA ASP A 219 -17.55 -2.14 15.77
C ASP A 219 -18.57 -1.21 16.45
N ASN A 220 -18.14 0.00 16.76
CA ASN A 220 -19.06 1.08 17.17
C ASN A 220 -19.81 1.66 15.94
N ASP A 221 -20.71 2.61 16.16
CA ASP A 221 -21.54 3.15 15.09
C ASP A 221 -20.74 3.98 14.08
N TYR A 222 -19.64 4.61 14.50
CA TYR A 222 -18.69 5.29 13.60
C TYR A 222 -18.02 4.33 12.63
N VAL A 223 -17.53 3.21 13.12
CA VAL A 223 -16.90 2.18 12.29
C VAL A 223 -17.90 1.55 11.33
N LYS A 224 -19.14 1.24 11.81
CA LYS A 224 -20.20 0.70 10.96
C LYS A 224 -20.54 1.65 9.81
N ALA A 225 -20.74 2.95 10.09
CA ALA A 225 -21.02 3.95 9.08
C ALA A 225 -19.87 4.07 8.05
N LEU A 226 -18.61 4.07 8.52
CA LEU A 226 -17.45 4.13 7.65
C LEU A 226 -17.33 2.87 6.77
N LYS A 227 -17.61 1.67 7.30
CA LYS A 227 -17.61 0.42 6.52
C LYS A 227 -18.70 0.41 5.44
N GLU A 228 -19.89 0.92 5.74
CA GLU A 228 -20.96 1.05 4.75
C GLU A 228 -20.60 2.02 3.62
N TYR A 229 -20.00 3.16 3.98
CA TYR A 229 -19.49 4.13 3.01
C TYR A 229 -18.40 3.52 2.10
N ALA A 230 -17.41 2.88 2.70
CA ALA A 230 -16.29 2.28 1.99
C ALA A 230 -16.76 1.18 1.03
N LYS A 231 -17.69 0.33 1.47
CA LYS A 231 -18.27 -0.74 0.63
C LYS A 231 -18.96 -0.20 -0.64
N LYS A 232 -19.63 0.95 -0.54
CA LYS A 232 -20.29 1.58 -1.70
C LYS A 232 -19.28 2.12 -2.71
N ASN A 233 -18.06 2.43 -2.28
CA ASN A 233 -17.00 3.03 -3.08
C ASN A 233 -15.87 2.03 -3.42
N ASP A 234 -16.03 0.74 -3.14
CA ASP A 234 -15.04 -0.32 -3.36
C ASP A 234 -13.71 -0.07 -2.62
N HIS A 235 -13.80 0.45 -1.39
CA HIS A 235 -12.67 0.70 -0.52
C HIS A 235 -12.68 -0.24 0.69
N GLU A 236 -11.54 -0.41 1.33
CA GLU A 236 -11.37 -1.23 2.53
C GLU A 236 -11.28 -0.37 3.79
N VAL A 237 -11.83 -0.89 4.89
CA VAL A 237 -11.73 -0.30 6.23
C VAL A 237 -11.02 -1.29 7.14
N ILE A 238 -9.96 -0.84 7.77
CA ILE A 238 -9.22 -1.61 8.77
C ILE A 238 -9.28 -0.83 10.09
N LYS A 239 -9.70 -1.51 11.15
CA LYS A 239 -9.66 -0.94 12.52
C LYS A 239 -8.24 -0.99 13.05
N LEU A 240 -7.85 0.07 13.74
CA LEU A 240 -6.65 0.11 14.57
C LEU A 240 -6.92 0.96 15.80
N CYS A 241 -6.21 0.70 16.88
CA CYS A 241 -6.07 1.64 17.98
C CYS A 241 -4.63 2.15 17.96
N ALA A 242 -4.41 3.36 17.46
CA ALA A 242 -3.07 3.90 17.26
C ALA A 242 -2.22 3.90 18.55
N LYS A 243 -2.85 4.01 19.72
CA LYS A 243 -2.21 3.94 21.02
C LYS A 243 -1.73 2.51 21.32
N ILE A 244 -2.56 1.50 21.08
CA ILE A 244 -2.19 0.10 21.25
C ILE A 244 -1.08 -0.28 20.26
N GLU A 245 -1.16 0.15 19.01
CA GLU A 245 -0.10 -0.10 18.02
C GLU A 245 1.26 0.45 18.47
N GLU A 246 1.27 1.58 19.16
CA GLU A 246 2.50 2.16 19.72
C GLU A 246 3.04 1.37 20.92
N GLU A 247 2.18 0.74 21.71
CA GLU A 247 2.54 -0.10 22.86
C GLU A 247 3.06 -1.48 22.44
N LEU A 248 2.57 -2.04 21.31
CA LEU A 248 3.03 -3.32 20.77
C LEU A 248 4.48 -3.28 20.30
N VAL A 249 4.98 -2.10 19.94
CA VAL A 249 6.35 -1.98 19.45
C VAL A 249 7.35 -2.27 20.56
N GLY A 250 8.19 -3.28 20.36
CA GLY A 250 9.20 -3.71 21.30
C GLY A 250 8.81 -4.93 22.13
N LEU A 251 7.58 -5.43 21.97
CA LEU A 251 7.18 -6.73 22.49
C LEU A 251 7.67 -7.84 21.55
N SER A 252 7.93 -9.04 22.09
CA SER A 252 8.13 -10.22 21.28
C SER A 252 6.81 -10.64 20.58
N ASP A 253 6.92 -11.52 19.57
CA ASP A 253 5.74 -12.04 18.85
C ASP A 253 4.76 -12.74 19.82
N GLU A 254 5.27 -13.48 20.81
CA GLU A 254 4.49 -14.16 21.81
C GLU A 254 3.76 -13.16 22.74
N GLU A 255 4.48 -12.16 23.25
CA GLU A 255 3.91 -11.12 24.12
C GLU A 255 2.85 -10.29 23.38
N SER A 256 3.11 -9.93 22.12
CA SER A 256 2.17 -9.22 21.27
C SER A 256 0.89 -10.02 21.03
N HIS A 257 1.05 -11.33 20.77
CA HIS A 257 -0.09 -12.22 20.55
C HIS A 257 -0.93 -12.40 21.82
N GLU A 258 -0.30 -12.57 22.99
CA GLU A 258 -0.99 -12.65 24.29
C GLU A 258 -1.75 -11.35 24.59
N PHE A 259 -1.11 -10.21 24.36
CA PHE A 259 -1.73 -8.90 24.58
C PHE A 259 -2.94 -8.68 23.68
N LEU A 260 -2.81 -8.90 22.36
CA LEU A 260 -3.91 -8.77 21.40
C LEU A 260 -5.06 -9.74 21.70
N SER A 261 -4.73 -10.99 22.08
CA SER A 261 -5.72 -12.00 22.46
C SER A 261 -6.50 -11.58 23.70
N SER A 262 -5.86 -10.92 24.67
CA SER A 262 -6.54 -10.37 25.85
C SER A 262 -7.55 -9.27 25.51
N LEU A 263 -7.36 -8.58 24.40
CA LEU A 263 -8.27 -7.57 23.85
C LEU A 263 -9.33 -8.16 22.90
N GLY A 264 -9.33 -9.48 22.70
CA GLY A 264 -10.28 -10.16 21.84
C GLY A 264 -9.99 -10.06 20.35
N VAL A 265 -8.74 -9.74 19.95
CA VAL A 265 -8.29 -9.69 18.56
C VAL A 265 -7.07 -10.58 18.35
N ASN A 266 -6.89 -11.09 17.13
CA ASN A 266 -5.84 -12.05 16.82
C ASN A 266 -4.62 -11.43 16.13
N GLU A 267 -4.74 -10.17 15.69
CA GLU A 267 -3.75 -9.49 14.89
C GLU A 267 -3.85 -7.97 15.05
N SER A 268 -2.72 -7.28 14.93
CA SER A 268 -2.68 -5.82 14.97
C SER A 268 -3.36 -5.20 13.73
N GLY A 269 -3.99 -4.05 13.94
CA GLY A 269 -4.57 -3.29 12.83
C GLY A 269 -3.49 -2.78 11.87
N LEU A 270 -2.32 -2.48 12.40
CA LEU A 270 -1.19 -2.00 11.61
C LEU A 270 -0.66 -3.09 10.66
N ASP A 271 -0.54 -4.34 11.12
CA ASP A 271 -0.14 -5.46 10.27
C ASP A 271 -1.14 -5.71 9.14
N GLN A 272 -2.45 -5.61 9.45
CA GLN A 272 -3.49 -5.70 8.43
C GLN A 272 -3.38 -4.56 7.40
N ILE A 273 -3.12 -3.32 7.83
CA ILE A 273 -2.89 -2.17 6.96
C ILE A 273 -1.69 -2.40 6.05
N ILE A 274 -0.56 -2.88 6.60
CA ILE A 274 0.67 -3.12 5.84
C ILE A 274 0.42 -4.16 4.74
N ARG A 275 -0.21 -5.29 5.07
CA ARG A 275 -0.52 -6.33 4.06
C ARG A 275 -1.52 -5.86 3.02
N THR A 276 -2.57 -5.15 3.43
CA THR A 276 -3.57 -4.61 2.50
C THR A 276 -2.93 -3.59 1.57
N ALA A 277 -2.10 -2.69 2.09
CA ALA A 277 -1.39 -1.71 1.30
C ALA A 277 -0.43 -2.37 0.29
N PHE A 278 0.29 -3.42 0.71
CA PHE A 278 1.15 -4.20 -0.17
C PHE A 278 0.36 -4.83 -1.34
N ALA A 279 -0.80 -5.41 -1.06
CA ALA A 279 -1.69 -5.96 -2.08
C ALA A 279 -2.27 -4.89 -3.02
N LYS A 280 -2.71 -3.73 -2.48
CA LYS A 280 -3.24 -2.59 -3.26
C LYS A 280 -2.18 -1.94 -4.16
N LEU A 281 -0.92 -2.02 -3.80
CA LEU A 281 0.21 -1.63 -4.67
C LEU A 281 0.43 -2.62 -5.85
N GLY A 282 -0.34 -3.70 -5.92
CA GLY A 282 -0.19 -4.75 -6.92
C GLY A 282 1.09 -5.56 -6.74
N LEU A 283 1.57 -5.66 -5.49
CA LEU A 283 2.78 -6.38 -5.13
C LEU A 283 2.48 -7.81 -4.73
N ILE A 284 3.44 -8.68 -4.98
CA ILE A 284 3.48 -10.07 -4.50
C ILE A 284 4.90 -10.40 -4.03
N SER A 285 5.03 -11.47 -3.27
CA SER A 285 6.30 -11.97 -2.80
C SER A 285 6.62 -13.34 -3.37
N TYR A 286 7.86 -13.53 -3.83
CA TYR A 286 8.43 -14.86 -3.96
C TYR A 286 9.56 -15.04 -2.95
N PHE A 287 9.93 -16.27 -2.67
CA PHE A 287 10.91 -16.59 -1.63
C PHE A 287 12.17 -17.22 -2.20
N THR A 288 13.29 -16.96 -1.55
CA THR A 288 14.48 -17.78 -1.63
C THR A 288 14.74 -18.42 -0.28
N ALA A 289 15.00 -19.70 -0.23
CA ALA A 289 15.21 -20.46 1.00
C ALA A 289 16.59 -21.14 0.99
N GLY A 290 17.50 -20.66 1.83
CA GLY A 290 18.87 -21.15 1.97
C GLY A 290 19.36 -21.11 3.41
N VAL A 291 20.47 -21.81 3.70
CA VAL A 291 21.05 -21.89 5.04
C VAL A 291 21.59 -20.56 5.56
N VAL A 292 21.96 -19.63 4.69
CA VAL A 292 22.41 -18.29 5.08
C VAL A 292 21.22 -17.39 5.34
N GLU A 293 20.23 -17.41 4.43
CA GLU A 293 19.02 -16.59 4.61
C GLU A 293 17.79 -17.25 3.98
N VAL A 294 16.64 -17.00 4.61
CA VAL A 294 15.32 -17.11 4.00
C VAL A 294 14.83 -15.69 3.76
N ARG A 295 14.46 -15.39 2.51
CA ARG A 295 14.13 -14.02 2.12
C ARG A 295 12.88 -13.92 1.25
N SER A 296 12.05 -12.93 1.54
CA SER A 296 10.96 -12.49 0.71
C SER A 296 11.42 -11.40 -0.26
N TRP A 297 11.11 -11.57 -1.54
CA TRP A 297 11.44 -10.64 -2.62
C TRP A 297 10.18 -10.01 -3.19
N THR A 298 10.10 -8.70 -3.13
CA THR A 298 8.95 -7.95 -3.63
C THR A 298 9.02 -7.77 -5.14
N ILE A 299 7.95 -8.16 -5.84
CA ILE A 299 7.77 -7.92 -7.26
C ILE A 299 6.34 -7.44 -7.58
N LYS A 300 6.13 -6.88 -8.76
CA LYS A 300 4.78 -6.60 -9.23
C LYS A 300 4.11 -7.87 -9.73
N LYS A 301 2.84 -8.04 -9.41
CA LYS A 301 2.00 -9.12 -9.94
C LYS A 301 2.06 -9.12 -11.48
N GLY A 302 2.22 -10.31 -12.06
CA GLY A 302 2.34 -10.48 -13.51
C GLY A 302 3.75 -10.36 -14.08
N TRP A 303 4.79 -10.13 -13.24
CA TRP A 303 6.16 -10.15 -13.73
C TRP A 303 6.60 -11.55 -14.12
N LYS A 304 7.35 -11.61 -15.23
CA LYS A 304 8.01 -12.84 -15.69
C LYS A 304 9.29 -13.12 -14.91
N ALA A 305 9.70 -14.39 -14.88
CA ALA A 305 10.84 -14.87 -14.11
C ALA A 305 12.16 -14.09 -14.33
N PRO A 306 12.58 -13.71 -15.55
CA PRO A 306 13.79 -12.89 -15.73
C PRO A 306 13.68 -11.53 -15.04
N LYS A 307 12.51 -10.88 -15.15
CA LYS A 307 12.27 -9.59 -14.50
C LYS A 307 12.20 -9.73 -12.98
N ALA A 308 11.60 -10.80 -12.47
CA ALA A 308 11.60 -11.11 -11.05
C ALA A 308 13.01 -11.36 -10.51
N ALA A 309 13.87 -12.04 -11.27
CA ALA A 309 15.26 -12.27 -10.90
C ALA A 309 16.09 -10.98 -10.75
N SER A 310 15.71 -9.90 -11.49
CA SER A 310 16.42 -8.62 -11.45
C SER A 310 16.39 -7.92 -10.10
N VAL A 311 15.43 -8.25 -9.21
CA VAL A 311 15.38 -7.67 -7.86
C VAL A 311 16.47 -8.23 -6.94
N ILE A 312 17.01 -9.40 -7.26
CA ILE A 312 18.20 -9.97 -6.58
C ILE A 312 19.45 -9.24 -7.10
N HIS A 313 19.65 -9.24 -8.40
CA HIS A 313 20.73 -8.55 -9.08
C HIS A 313 20.42 -8.35 -10.57
N ASN A 314 20.84 -7.22 -11.14
CA ASN A 314 20.57 -6.90 -12.57
C ASN A 314 21.14 -7.95 -13.54
N ASP A 315 22.25 -8.59 -13.19
CA ASP A 315 22.86 -9.62 -14.02
C ASP A 315 22.01 -10.89 -14.10
N PHE A 316 21.18 -11.17 -13.11
CA PHE A 316 20.26 -12.31 -13.12
C PHE A 316 19.21 -12.18 -14.23
N GLU A 317 18.74 -10.95 -14.53
CA GLU A 317 17.84 -10.71 -15.66
C GLU A 317 18.54 -10.93 -17.00
N LYS A 318 19.74 -10.37 -17.15
CA LYS A 318 20.51 -10.44 -18.40
C LYS A 318 20.97 -11.85 -18.73
N GLY A 319 21.51 -12.54 -17.73
CA GLY A 319 22.04 -13.89 -17.85
C GLY A 319 21.04 -15.01 -17.57
N PHE A 320 19.73 -14.70 -17.45
CA PHE A 320 18.71 -15.67 -17.08
C PHE A 320 18.68 -16.90 -18.00
N ILE A 321 18.79 -18.08 -17.43
CA ILE A 321 18.69 -19.38 -18.13
C ILE A 321 17.34 -20.03 -17.82
N LYS A 322 17.06 -20.30 -16.55
CA LYS A 322 15.81 -20.92 -16.04
C LYS A 322 15.63 -20.61 -14.57
N ALA A 323 14.41 -20.82 -14.07
CA ALA A 323 14.11 -20.84 -12.65
C ALA A 323 13.71 -22.26 -12.22
N GLU A 324 14.20 -22.69 -11.07
CA GLU A 324 13.72 -23.85 -10.33
C GLU A 324 12.67 -23.33 -9.36
N VAL A 325 11.42 -23.82 -9.46
CA VAL A 325 10.26 -23.27 -8.76
C VAL A 325 9.52 -24.37 -8.03
N ILE A 326 9.25 -24.15 -6.75
CA ILE A 326 8.40 -24.99 -5.91
C ILE A 326 7.34 -24.08 -5.30
N SER A 327 6.05 -24.46 -5.31
CA SER A 327 5.05 -23.69 -4.60
C SER A 327 5.32 -23.74 -3.09
N TYR A 328 4.92 -22.69 -2.37
CA TYR A 328 5.06 -22.65 -0.90
C TYR A 328 4.42 -23.89 -0.26
N GLU A 329 3.21 -24.26 -0.69
CA GLU A 329 2.46 -25.40 -0.16
C GLU A 329 3.23 -26.72 -0.37
N ASP A 330 3.77 -26.96 -1.57
CA ASP A 330 4.58 -28.14 -1.84
C ASP A 330 5.89 -28.13 -1.04
N TYR A 331 6.52 -26.96 -0.89
CA TYR A 331 7.74 -26.83 -0.10
C TYR A 331 7.54 -27.22 1.37
N ILE A 332 6.43 -26.76 1.97
CA ILE A 332 6.06 -27.10 3.35
C ILE A 332 5.67 -28.58 3.46
N GLN A 333 4.79 -29.05 2.57
CA GLN A 333 4.28 -30.43 2.58
C GLN A 333 5.40 -31.48 2.48
N TYR A 334 6.37 -31.23 1.61
CA TYR A 334 7.48 -32.16 1.38
C TYR A 334 8.75 -31.81 2.19
N LYS A 335 8.63 -30.91 3.17
CA LYS A 335 9.70 -30.55 4.13
C LYS A 335 10.99 -30.05 3.47
N GLY A 336 10.84 -29.23 2.43
CA GLY A 336 11.93 -28.53 1.77
C GLY A 336 12.19 -28.98 0.34
N GLU A 337 13.24 -28.42 -0.25
CA GLU A 337 13.60 -28.57 -1.66
C GLU A 337 13.81 -30.03 -2.07
N ASN A 338 14.58 -30.80 -1.28
CA ASN A 338 14.90 -32.19 -1.61
C ASN A 338 13.65 -33.07 -1.64
N GLY A 339 12.78 -32.99 -0.64
CA GLY A 339 11.54 -33.74 -0.60
C GLY A 339 10.57 -33.36 -1.72
N ALA A 340 10.46 -32.07 -2.02
CA ALA A 340 9.64 -31.60 -3.14
C ALA A 340 10.21 -32.10 -4.49
N LYS A 341 11.53 -32.14 -4.65
CA LYS A 341 12.18 -32.68 -5.85
C LYS A 341 11.94 -34.19 -6.02
N GLU A 342 12.08 -34.97 -4.98
CA GLU A 342 11.79 -36.43 -4.97
C GLU A 342 10.31 -36.70 -5.29
N ALA A 343 9.41 -35.85 -4.83
CA ALA A 343 7.97 -35.91 -5.12
C ALA A 343 7.60 -35.37 -6.52
N GLY A 344 8.56 -34.91 -7.33
CA GLY A 344 8.33 -34.36 -8.67
C GLY A 344 7.64 -33.00 -8.68
N LYS A 345 7.73 -32.24 -7.58
CA LYS A 345 7.09 -30.91 -7.40
C LYS A 345 8.01 -29.74 -7.76
N LEU A 346 9.29 -29.98 -7.96
CA LEU A 346 10.22 -28.98 -8.47
C LEU A 346 10.01 -28.82 -9.98
N ARG A 347 9.57 -27.63 -10.39
CA ARG A 347 9.33 -27.26 -11.78
C ARG A 347 10.54 -26.52 -12.34
N LEU A 348 10.84 -26.73 -13.62
CA LEU A 348 11.86 -25.98 -14.36
C LEU A 348 11.13 -25.00 -15.29
N GLU A 349 11.21 -23.75 -14.98
CA GLU A 349 10.48 -22.70 -15.68
C GLU A 349 11.39 -21.81 -16.53
N GLY A 350 10.90 -21.43 -17.71
CA GLY A 350 11.62 -20.63 -18.68
C GLY A 350 11.35 -19.12 -18.53
N LYS A 351 11.79 -18.35 -19.55
CA LYS A 351 11.69 -16.89 -19.57
C LYS A 351 10.26 -16.34 -19.53
N ASP A 352 9.27 -17.11 -19.97
CA ASP A 352 7.88 -16.68 -20.07
C ASP A 352 7.06 -17.01 -18.82
N TYR A 353 7.65 -17.68 -17.84
CA TYR A 353 6.96 -18.00 -16.60
C TYR A 353 6.57 -16.73 -15.84
N ILE A 354 5.29 -16.58 -15.53
CA ILE A 354 4.77 -15.53 -14.66
C ILE A 354 4.87 -16.00 -13.22
N VAL A 355 5.67 -15.28 -12.42
CA VAL A 355 5.89 -15.62 -11.01
C VAL A 355 4.60 -15.47 -10.22
N LEU A 356 4.30 -16.46 -9.40
CA LEU A 356 3.14 -16.48 -8.51
C LEU A 356 3.56 -16.06 -7.09
N ASP A 357 2.58 -15.51 -6.35
CA ASP A 357 2.78 -15.20 -4.94
C ASP A 357 3.04 -16.48 -4.15
N GLY A 358 4.10 -16.52 -3.35
CA GLY A 358 4.49 -17.69 -2.59
C GLY A 358 5.43 -18.68 -3.29
N ASP A 359 5.78 -18.47 -4.56
CA ASP A 359 6.79 -19.32 -5.21
C ASP A 359 8.11 -19.31 -4.43
N VAL A 360 8.67 -20.48 -4.13
CA VAL A 360 10.04 -20.64 -3.63
C VAL A 360 10.94 -20.89 -4.84
N MET A 361 11.88 -19.99 -5.10
CA MET A 361 12.58 -19.93 -6.38
C MET A 361 14.10 -19.99 -6.23
N HIS A 362 14.74 -20.67 -7.18
CA HIS A 362 16.17 -20.61 -7.39
C HIS A 362 16.47 -20.30 -8.86
N PHE A 363 17.14 -19.18 -9.12
CA PHE A 363 17.47 -18.75 -10.47
C PHE A 363 18.80 -19.32 -10.93
N ARG A 364 18.81 -19.86 -12.14
CA ARG A 364 20.05 -20.26 -12.86
C ARG A 364 20.35 -19.22 -13.92
N PHE A 365 21.51 -18.63 -13.85
CA PHE A 365 21.96 -17.57 -14.77
C PHE A 365 23.42 -17.79 -15.15
N ASN A 366 23.82 -17.19 -16.26
CA ASN A 366 25.19 -17.14 -16.73
C ASN A 366 25.53 -15.69 -17.07
N VAL A 367 26.65 -15.20 -16.55
CA VAL A 367 27.14 -13.79 -16.76
C VAL A 367 28.38 -13.86 -17.61
#